data_31543d9bedcebb12c54e3bb86b607a60
#
_entry.id   31543d9bedcebb12c54e3bb86b607a60
#
_cell.length_a   1.000
_cell.length_b   1.000
_cell.length_c   1.000
_cell.angle_alpha   90.00
_cell.angle_beta   90.00
_cell.angle_gamma   90.00
#
_symmetry.space_group_name_H-M   'P 1'
#
loop_
_entity.id
_entity.type
_entity.pdbx_description
1 polymer ?
#
loop_
_entity_poly.entity_id
_entity_poly.type
_entity_poly.pdbx_seq_one_letter_code
_entity_poly.pdbx_strand_id
1 'polypeptide(L)'
;PGILVVDQHIAHERVLYDRFKKSSENKKIEVQQLLFPLTMEYSPSEVELLVRHKGSLSELGLELELFGKNEFLLRTVPAILKNNDKEEIMREIVDMLPAQKHEEALHEKFEEILIMMSCRNAIKVNMSLNLDQIRKLISDLQETEMPYTCPHGRPIALLYDIDSILKKFLRK
;
A
#
# COMPACT_ATOMS: atom_id res chain seq x y z
N PRO A 1 -26.87 -15.44 15.27
CA PRO A 1 -25.74 -16.34 15.10
C PRO A 1 -25.50 -16.64 13.63
N GLY A 2 -24.26 -16.87 13.24
CA GLY A 2 -23.87 -17.09 11.85
C GLY A 2 -22.38 -17.38 11.72
N ILE A 3 -21.88 -17.41 10.48
CA ILE A 3 -20.47 -17.59 10.16
C ILE A 3 -19.98 -16.28 9.55
N LEU A 4 -18.94 -15.70 10.13
CA LEU A 4 -18.22 -14.57 9.58
C LEU A 4 -16.99 -15.08 8.84
N VAL A 5 -16.92 -14.84 7.55
CA VAL A 5 -15.77 -15.17 6.71
C VAL A 5 -14.97 -13.90 6.45
N VAL A 6 -13.70 -13.90 6.82
CA VAL A 6 -12.79 -12.75 6.65
C VAL A 6 -11.73 -13.13 5.62
N ASP A 7 -11.53 -12.28 4.61
CA ASP A 7 -10.42 -12.42 3.67
C ASP A 7 -9.16 -11.82 4.30
N GLN A 8 -8.16 -12.68 4.58
CA GLN A 8 -6.91 -12.27 5.23
C GLN A 8 -6.07 -11.31 4.40
N HIS A 9 -6.11 -11.43 3.07
CA HIS A 9 -5.37 -10.55 2.17
C HIS A 9 -5.96 -9.13 2.21
N ILE A 10 -7.28 -9.04 1.99
CA ILE A 10 -8.02 -7.78 1.98
C ILE A 10 -7.97 -7.09 3.36
N ALA A 11 -8.05 -7.87 4.45
CA ALA A 11 -7.89 -7.36 5.82
C ALA A 11 -6.49 -6.76 6.04
N HIS A 12 -5.45 -7.45 5.58
CA HIS A 12 -4.08 -6.97 5.74
C HIS A 12 -3.77 -5.75 4.87
N GLU A 13 -4.35 -5.66 3.66
CA GLU A 13 -4.28 -4.43 2.83
C GLU A 13 -4.78 -3.21 3.61
N ARG A 14 -5.94 -3.32 4.28
CA ARG A 14 -6.50 -2.24 5.10
C ARG A 14 -5.58 -1.86 6.25
N VAL A 15 -5.11 -2.84 7.01
CA VAL A 15 -4.21 -2.60 8.15
C VAL A 15 -2.93 -1.89 7.72
N LEU A 16 -2.31 -2.33 6.62
CA LEU A 16 -1.08 -1.72 6.11
C LEU A 16 -1.32 -0.30 5.61
N TYR A 17 -2.40 -0.09 4.87
CA TYR A 17 -2.76 1.23 4.35
C TYR A 17 -2.98 2.23 5.49
N ASP A 18 -3.81 1.91 6.48
CA ASP A 18 -4.08 2.82 7.60
C ASP A 18 -2.82 3.14 8.41
N ARG A 19 -1.95 2.14 8.64
CA ARG A 19 -0.65 2.37 9.31
C ARG A 19 0.25 3.29 8.50
N PHE A 20 0.35 3.05 7.20
CA PHE A 20 1.22 3.83 6.33
C PHE A 20 0.69 5.24 6.15
N LYS A 21 -0.63 5.41 5.98
CA LYS A 21 -1.30 6.72 5.93
C LYS A 21 -1.04 7.53 7.20
N LYS A 22 -1.29 6.96 8.39
CA LYS A 22 -1.00 7.62 9.67
C LYS A 22 0.47 8.00 9.84
N SER A 23 1.39 7.15 9.37
CA SER A 23 2.83 7.44 9.41
C SER A 23 3.21 8.58 8.46
N SER A 24 2.60 8.65 7.29
CA SER A 24 2.79 9.72 6.30
C SER A 24 2.28 11.06 6.85
N GLU A 25 1.06 11.11 7.35
CA GLU A 25 0.45 12.31 7.94
C GLU A 25 1.28 12.87 9.11
N ASN A 26 1.86 11.98 9.93
CA ASN A 26 2.73 12.35 11.04
C ASN A 26 4.19 12.61 10.63
N LYS A 27 4.54 12.52 9.34
CA LYS A 27 5.92 12.62 8.82
C LYS A 27 6.91 11.67 9.51
N LYS A 28 6.45 10.46 9.83
CA LYS A 28 7.20 9.42 10.56
C LYS A 28 7.25 8.10 9.80
N ILE A 29 7.36 8.16 8.47
CA ILE A 29 7.53 6.95 7.68
C ILE A 29 8.88 6.34 8.02
N GLU A 30 8.85 5.08 8.44
CA GLU A 30 10.06 4.29 8.61
C GLU A 30 10.67 4.02 7.24
N VAL A 31 11.95 4.36 7.09
CA VAL A 31 12.68 4.18 5.83
C VAL A 31 13.82 3.17 6.01
N GLN A 32 14.09 2.45 4.95
CA GLN A 32 15.28 1.63 4.80
C GLN A 32 16.26 2.32 3.86
N GLN A 33 17.45 2.63 4.37
CA GLN A 33 18.53 3.08 3.52
C GLN A 33 19.08 1.89 2.71
N LEU A 34 19.26 2.09 1.42
CA LEU A 34 19.87 1.09 0.55
C LEU A 34 21.39 1.09 0.76
N LEU A 35 21.96 -0.09 0.94
CA LEU A 35 23.42 -0.24 1.09
C LEU A 35 24.17 0.28 -0.15
N PHE A 36 23.61 -0.01 -1.32
CA PHE A 36 24.04 0.56 -2.59
C PHE A 36 22.84 1.28 -3.19
N PRO A 37 22.98 2.58 -3.52
CA PRO A 37 21.92 3.31 -4.23
C PRO A 37 21.58 2.61 -5.54
N LEU A 38 20.29 2.50 -5.84
CA LEU A 38 19.84 1.94 -7.11
C LEU A 38 19.82 3.04 -8.17
N THR A 39 20.61 2.83 -9.23
CA THR A 39 20.62 3.74 -10.38
C THR A 39 19.53 3.33 -11.37
N MET A 40 18.71 4.28 -11.78
CA MET A 40 17.64 4.06 -12.76
C MET A 40 17.68 5.15 -13.82
N GLU A 41 17.52 4.73 -15.08
CA GLU A 41 17.46 5.64 -16.23
C GLU A 41 15.98 5.91 -16.59
N TYR A 42 15.67 7.17 -16.89
CA TYR A 42 14.34 7.66 -17.22
C TYR A 42 14.37 8.49 -18.49
N SER A 43 13.25 8.58 -19.19
CA SER A 43 13.07 9.52 -20.31
C SER A 43 13.09 10.97 -19.81
N PRO A 44 13.37 11.96 -20.68
CA PRO A 44 13.36 13.36 -20.28
C PRO A 44 12.05 13.85 -19.65
N SER A 45 10.92 13.32 -20.11
CA SER A 45 9.59 13.62 -19.53
C SER A 45 9.42 13.05 -18.11
N GLU A 46 9.88 11.81 -17.86
CA GLU A 46 9.85 11.20 -16.53
C GLU A 46 10.80 11.90 -15.57
N VAL A 47 11.98 12.32 -16.04
CA VAL A 47 12.92 13.16 -15.26
C VAL A 47 12.25 14.44 -14.79
N GLU A 48 11.52 15.13 -15.68
CA GLU A 48 10.79 16.33 -15.30
C GLU A 48 9.74 16.04 -14.23
N LEU A 49 8.99 14.93 -14.35
CA LEU A 49 8.01 14.50 -13.34
C LEU A 49 8.68 14.21 -11.99
N LEU A 50 9.75 13.43 -11.99
CA LEU A 50 10.48 13.08 -10.77
C LEU A 50 11.09 14.30 -10.07
N VAL A 51 11.68 15.23 -10.82
CA VAL A 51 12.20 16.50 -10.26
C VAL A 51 11.06 17.31 -9.65
N ARG A 52 9.93 17.39 -10.33
CA ARG A 52 8.75 18.14 -9.88
C ARG A 52 8.16 17.59 -8.59
N HIS A 53 8.11 16.26 -8.45
CA HIS A 53 7.47 15.56 -7.33
C HIS A 53 8.46 15.04 -6.28
N LYS A 54 9.76 15.38 -6.41
CA LYS A 54 10.83 14.91 -5.53
C LYS A 54 10.52 15.12 -4.04
N GLY A 55 10.01 16.31 -3.69
CA GLY A 55 9.66 16.64 -2.30
C GLY A 55 8.60 15.70 -1.73
N SER A 56 7.51 15.51 -2.47
CA SER A 56 6.42 14.64 -2.06
C SER A 56 6.81 13.16 -2.02
N LEU A 57 7.66 12.71 -2.95
CA LEU A 57 8.22 11.36 -2.91
C LEU A 57 9.13 11.15 -1.70
N SER A 58 9.89 12.17 -1.30
CA SER A 58 10.70 12.14 -0.08
C SER A 58 9.81 12.03 1.18
N GLU A 59 8.66 12.71 1.21
CA GLU A 59 7.68 12.57 2.30
C GLU A 59 7.10 11.16 2.40
N LEU A 60 7.08 10.39 1.31
CA LEU A 60 6.74 8.97 1.28
C LEU A 60 7.93 8.05 1.60
N GLY A 61 9.10 8.59 1.91
CA GLY A 61 10.31 7.83 2.26
C GLY A 61 11.13 7.37 1.04
N LEU A 62 10.86 7.94 -0.14
CA LEU A 62 11.60 7.67 -1.38
C LEU A 62 12.59 8.81 -1.63
N GLU A 63 13.83 8.65 -1.20
CA GLU A 63 14.87 9.65 -1.48
C GLU A 63 15.53 9.42 -2.82
N LEU A 64 15.33 10.38 -3.71
CA LEU A 64 15.83 10.39 -5.07
C LEU A 64 16.86 11.53 -5.25
N GLU A 65 17.97 11.20 -5.88
CA GLU A 65 19.01 12.15 -6.26
C GLU A 65 19.24 12.08 -7.77
N LEU A 66 19.15 13.23 -8.44
CA LEU A 66 19.45 13.29 -9.88
C LEU A 66 20.96 13.08 -10.09
N PHE A 67 21.30 12.09 -10.90
CA PHE A 67 22.66 11.72 -11.26
C PHE A 67 22.84 11.78 -12.78
N GLY A 68 23.56 12.79 -13.25
CA GLY A 68 23.70 13.02 -14.70
C GLY A 68 22.48 13.72 -15.30
N LYS A 69 22.15 13.36 -16.55
CA LYS A 69 21.04 14.00 -17.30
C LYS A 69 19.70 13.28 -17.14
N ASN A 70 19.73 11.96 -17.16
CA ASN A 70 18.53 11.12 -17.24
C ASN A 70 18.52 10.01 -16.19
N GLU A 71 19.42 10.03 -15.21
CA GLU A 71 19.57 9.01 -14.20
C GLU A 71 19.19 9.54 -12.82
N PHE A 72 18.53 8.70 -12.02
CA PHE A 72 18.29 8.94 -10.61
C PHE A 72 18.90 7.84 -9.77
N LEU A 73 19.44 8.24 -8.62
CA LEU A 73 19.85 7.34 -7.54
C LEU A 73 18.73 7.28 -6.50
N LEU A 74 18.16 6.11 -6.31
CA LEU A 74 17.27 5.85 -5.17
C LEU A 74 18.12 5.47 -3.97
N ARG A 75 18.04 6.24 -2.89
CA ARG A 75 18.84 6.07 -1.66
C ARG A 75 18.09 5.39 -0.54
N THR A 76 16.80 5.72 -0.40
CA THR A 76 15.94 5.13 0.63
C THR A 76 14.62 4.66 0.02
N VAL A 77 14.03 3.67 0.68
CA VAL A 77 12.67 3.20 0.41
C VAL A 77 11.91 3.09 1.73
N PRO A 78 10.58 3.24 1.74
CA PRO A 78 9.79 2.89 2.91
C PRO A 78 10.08 1.48 3.38
N ALA A 79 10.21 1.26 4.68
CA ALA A 79 10.54 -0.06 5.26
C ALA A 79 9.53 -1.14 4.86
N ILE A 80 8.28 -0.75 4.59
CA ILE A 80 7.24 -1.61 4.05
C ILE A 80 7.64 -2.25 2.70
N LEU A 81 8.44 -1.57 1.88
CA LEU A 81 8.85 -2.02 0.54
C LEU A 81 10.19 -2.80 0.52
N LYS A 82 10.78 -3.10 1.67
CA LYS A 82 12.13 -3.69 1.77
C LYS A 82 12.33 -4.96 0.92
N ASN A 83 11.30 -5.80 0.80
CA ASN A 83 11.35 -7.10 0.12
C ASN A 83 10.84 -7.05 -1.34
N ASN A 84 10.43 -5.89 -1.83
CA ASN A 84 9.88 -5.73 -3.18
C ASN A 84 10.97 -5.35 -4.17
N ASP A 85 10.70 -5.54 -5.45
CA ASP A 85 11.51 -5.00 -6.53
C ASP A 85 11.37 -3.47 -6.57
N LYS A 86 12.46 -2.77 -6.29
CA LYS A 86 12.47 -1.31 -6.17
C LYS A 86 12.36 -0.63 -7.53
N GLU A 87 12.92 -1.25 -8.56
CA GLU A 87 12.87 -0.70 -9.92
C GLU A 87 11.43 -0.79 -10.45
N GLU A 88 10.77 -1.94 -10.30
CA GLU A 88 9.38 -2.13 -10.69
C GLU A 88 8.45 -1.13 -9.99
N ILE A 89 8.61 -0.97 -8.67
CA ILE A 89 7.81 -0.02 -7.89
C ILE A 89 8.03 1.41 -8.34
N MET A 90 9.28 1.81 -8.58
CA MET A 90 9.57 3.17 -9.01
C MET A 90 9.02 3.47 -10.40
N ARG A 91 9.02 2.50 -11.32
CA ARG A 91 8.38 2.65 -12.64
C ARG A 91 6.86 2.84 -12.50
N GLU A 92 6.22 2.01 -11.68
CA GLU A 92 4.78 2.12 -11.42
C GLU A 92 4.43 3.49 -10.76
N ILE A 93 5.26 3.97 -9.81
CA ILE A 93 5.08 5.28 -9.21
C ILE A 93 5.18 6.39 -10.26
N VAL A 94 6.18 6.34 -11.14
CA VAL A 94 6.35 7.35 -12.20
C VAL A 94 5.15 7.39 -13.13
N ASP A 95 4.60 6.23 -13.49
CA ASP A 95 3.39 6.12 -14.32
C ASP A 95 2.14 6.73 -13.64
N MET A 96 2.11 6.74 -12.30
CA MET A 96 1.02 7.31 -11.52
C MET A 96 1.17 8.82 -11.28
N LEU A 97 2.37 9.39 -11.45
CA LEU A 97 2.60 10.82 -11.17
C LEU A 97 1.82 11.73 -12.13
N PRO A 98 1.12 12.74 -11.61
CA PRO A 98 0.34 13.64 -12.46
C PRO A 98 1.25 14.59 -13.24
N ALA A 99 0.93 14.77 -14.53
CA ALA A 99 1.64 15.70 -15.41
C ALA A 99 1.40 17.18 -15.02
N GLN A 100 0.28 17.49 -14.37
CA GLN A 100 -0.11 18.86 -13.97
C GLN A 100 -0.07 19.03 -12.45
N LYS A 101 0.25 20.27 -12.01
CA LYS A 101 0.28 20.67 -10.60
C LYS A 101 -1.11 21.14 -10.12
N HIS A 102 -2.11 20.28 -10.09
CA HIS A 102 -3.31 20.58 -9.33
C HIS A 102 -3.20 19.90 -7.96
N GLU A 103 -3.29 20.65 -6.87
CA GLU A 103 -3.12 20.13 -5.50
C GLU A 103 -4.07 18.96 -5.18
N GLU A 104 -5.33 19.05 -5.62
CA GLU A 104 -6.31 17.99 -5.43
C GLU A 104 -5.92 16.70 -6.19
N ALA A 105 -5.53 16.83 -7.46
CA ALA A 105 -5.07 15.69 -8.26
C ALA A 105 -3.77 15.08 -7.71
N LEU A 106 -2.93 15.91 -7.09
CA LEU A 106 -1.71 15.46 -6.43
C LEU A 106 -2.06 14.60 -5.21
N HIS A 107 -2.96 15.06 -4.36
CA HIS A 107 -3.37 14.36 -3.15
C HIS A 107 -3.99 12.99 -3.48
N GLU A 108 -4.91 12.94 -4.44
CA GLU A 108 -5.52 11.70 -4.92
C GLU A 108 -4.46 10.70 -5.42
N LYS A 109 -3.48 11.16 -6.20
CA LYS A 109 -2.41 10.29 -6.72
C LYS A 109 -1.46 9.79 -5.63
N PHE A 110 -1.20 10.59 -4.61
CA PHE A 110 -0.42 10.12 -3.46
C PHE A 110 -1.19 9.10 -2.62
N GLU A 111 -2.50 9.23 -2.47
CA GLU A 111 -3.32 8.15 -1.87
C GLU A 111 -3.26 6.86 -2.69
N GLU A 112 -3.38 6.93 -4.02
CA GLU A 112 -3.22 5.77 -4.90
C GLU A 112 -1.85 5.08 -4.72
N ILE A 113 -0.77 5.86 -4.62
CA ILE A 113 0.58 5.34 -4.36
C ILE A 113 0.66 4.64 -2.99
N LEU A 114 0.08 5.21 -1.94
CA LEU A 114 0.00 4.57 -0.62
C LEU A 114 -0.77 3.25 -0.67
N ILE A 115 -1.88 3.22 -1.40
CA ILE A 115 -2.68 2.02 -1.61
C ILE A 115 -1.85 0.94 -2.34
N MET A 116 -1.22 1.29 -3.44
CA MET A 116 -0.37 0.38 -4.22
C MET A 116 0.76 -0.21 -3.35
N MET A 117 1.49 0.62 -2.61
CA MET A 117 2.55 0.17 -1.71
C MET A 117 2.03 -0.80 -0.63
N SER A 118 0.84 -0.55 -0.10
CA SER A 118 0.20 -1.39 0.92
C SER A 118 -0.22 -2.74 0.35
N CYS A 119 -0.83 -2.76 -0.84
CA CYS A 119 -1.26 -3.98 -1.51
C CYS A 119 -0.08 -4.89 -1.88
N ARG A 120 1.04 -4.32 -2.33
CA ARG A 120 2.24 -5.10 -2.66
C ARG A 120 2.82 -5.86 -1.47
N ASN A 121 2.54 -5.42 -0.25
CA ASN A 121 3.04 -6.01 0.99
C ASN A 121 2.01 -6.80 1.78
N ALA A 122 0.77 -6.85 1.32
CA ALA A 122 -0.26 -7.63 1.97
C ALA A 122 0.06 -9.14 1.95
N ILE A 123 -0.41 -9.84 2.99
CA ILE A 123 -0.34 -11.29 3.09
C ILE A 123 -0.95 -11.89 1.80
N LYS A 124 -0.22 -12.77 1.14
CA LYS A 124 -0.70 -13.36 -0.12
C LYS A 124 -1.84 -14.35 0.12
N VAL A 125 -2.77 -14.42 -0.82
CA VAL A 125 -4.02 -15.20 -0.71
C VAL A 125 -3.79 -16.66 -0.26
N ASN A 126 -2.70 -17.28 -0.66
CA ASN A 126 -2.39 -18.68 -0.34
C ASN A 126 -1.42 -18.86 0.84
N MET A 127 -1.13 -17.83 1.61
CA MET A 127 -0.32 -17.95 2.83
C MET A 127 -1.19 -18.45 3.98
N SER A 128 -0.77 -19.56 4.60
CA SER A 128 -1.41 -20.03 5.83
C SER A 128 -0.92 -19.20 7.03
N LEU A 129 -1.86 -18.73 7.83
CA LEU A 129 -1.58 -18.03 9.09
C LEU A 129 -1.79 -18.97 10.26
N ASN A 130 -0.92 -18.88 11.28
CA ASN A 130 -1.19 -19.52 12.56
C ASN A 130 -2.20 -18.70 13.40
N LEU A 131 -2.71 -19.28 14.48
CA LEU A 131 -3.76 -18.67 15.31
C LEU A 131 -3.34 -17.29 15.89
N ASP A 132 -2.09 -17.12 16.26
CA ASP A 132 -1.63 -15.87 16.85
C ASP A 132 -1.53 -14.76 15.79
N GLN A 133 -1.12 -15.12 14.56
CA GLN A 133 -1.13 -14.20 13.42
C GLN A 133 -2.56 -13.80 13.03
N ILE A 134 -3.51 -14.75 13.07
CA ILE A 134 -4.93 -14.45 12.81
C ILE A 134 -5.49 -13.51 13.88
N ARG A 135 -5.24 -13.78 15.15
CA ARG A 135 -5.69 -12.92 16.26
C ARG A 135 -5.11 -11.51 16.14
N LYS A 136 -3.82 -11.42 15.83
CA LYS A 136 -3.15 -10.15 15.63
C LYS A 136 -3.76 -9.38 14.45
N LEU A 137 -3.98 -10.03 13.32
CA LEU A 137 -4.59 -9.40 12.13
C LEU A 137 -5.99 -8.85 12.44
N ILE A 138 -6.81 -9.61 13.16
CA ILE A 138 -8.17 -9.17 13.55
C ILE A 138 -8.08 -7.99 14.53
N SER A 139 -7.19 -8.04 15.52
CA SER A 139 -6.97 -6.93 16.46
C SER A 139 -6.51 -5.67 15.72
N ASP A 140 -5.50 -5.80 14.85
CA ASP A 140 -4.99 -4.69 14.06
C ASP A 140 -6.07 -4.09 13.14
N LEU A 141 -6.94 -4.94 12.56
CA LEU A 141 -8.04 -4.50 11.72
C LEU A 141 -9.09 -3.70 12.51
N GLN A 142 -9.39 -4.09 13.73
CA GLN A 142 -10.34 -3.38 14.60
C GLN A 142 -9.87 -1.97 14.97
N GLU A 143 -8.56 -1.71 14.93
CA GLU A 143 -7.95 -0.41 15.19
C GLU A 143 -7.91 0.50 13.95
N THR A 144 -8.32 0.00 12.79
CA THR A 144 -8.38 0.80 11.54
C THR A 144 -9.62 1.69 11.53
N GLU A 145 -9.57 2.77 10.76
CA GLU A 145 -10.72 3.71 10.64
C GLU A 145 -11.91 3.08 9.93
N MET A 146 -11.66 2.16 8.99
CA MET A 146 -12.70 1.50 8.19
C MET A 146 -12.50 -0.01 8.15
N PRO A 147 -12.83 -0.76 9.23
CA PRO A 147 -12.50 -2.18 9.35
C PRO A 147 -13.33 -3.11 8.45
N TYR A 148 -14.29 -2.58 7.69
CA TYR A 148 -15.23 -3.37 6.89
C TYR A 148 -14.90 -3.39 5.40
N THR A 149 -14.09 -2.44 4.92
CA THR A 149 -13.73 -2.30 3.50
C THR A 149 -12.23 -2.05 3.33
N CYS A 150 -11.65 -2.62 2.27
CA CYS A 150 -10.27 -2.28 1.89
C CYS A 150 -10.20 -0.87 1.26
N PRO A 151 -8.99 -0.34 1.01
CA PRO A 151 -8.83 0.97 0.35
C PRO A 151 -9.50 1.06 -1.03
N HIS A 152 -9.66 -0.08 -1.73
CA HIS A 152 -10.36 -0.17 -3.02
C HIS A 152 -11.90 -0.33 -2.88
N GLY A 153 -12.46 -0.31 -1.65
CA GLY A 153 -13.89 -0.47 -1.41
C GLY A 153 -14.39 -1.93 -1.39
N ARG A 154 -13.51 -2.94 -1.48
CA ARG A 154 -13.93 -4.35 -1.40
C ARG A 154 -14.30 -4.71 0.03
N PRO A 155 -15.36 -5.52 0.28
CA PRO A 155 -15.69 -5.98 1.62
C PRO A 155 -14.59 -6.89 2.16
N ILE A 156 -14.20 -6.67 3.41
CA ILE A 156 -13.18 -7.48 4.12
C ILE A 156 -13.81 -8.74 4.70
N ALA A 157 -15.08 -8.66 5.10
CA ALA A 157 -15.78 -9.75 5.77
C ALA A 157 -17.18 -9.94 5.19
N LEU A 158 -17.60 -11.21 5.12
CA LEU A 158 -18.95 -11.62 4.72
C LEU A 158 -19.62 -12.34 5.87
N LEU A 159 -20.83 -11.92 6.24
CA LEU A 159 -21.64 -12.60 7.25
C LEU A 159 -22.65 -13.52 6.58
N TYR A 160 -22.61 -14.79 6.89
CA TYR A 160 -23.63 -15.77 6.53
C TYR A 160 -24.47 -16.07 7.78
N ASP A 161 -25.72 -15.61 7.80
CA ASP A 161 -26.62 -15.89 8.89
C ASP A 161 -27.04 -17.37 8.89
N ILE A 162 -27.40 -17.88 10.08
CA ILE A 162 -27.72 -19.31 10.27
C ILE A 162 -28.94 -19.72 9.44
N ASP A 163 -29.93 -18.85 9.30
CA ASP A 163 -31.16 -19.18 8.58
C ASP A 163 -30.90 -19.31 7.08
N SER A 164 -30.04 -18.46 6.52
CA SER A 164 -29.57 -18.58 5.14
C SER A 164 -28.81 -19.89 4.89
N ILE A 165 -27.99 -20.33 5.86
CA ILE A 165 -27.28 -21.61 5.79
C ILE A 165 -28.26 -22.77 5.88
N LEU A 166 -29.19 -22.77 6.83
CA LEU A 166 -30.19 -23.83 7.01
C LEU A 166 -31.09 -23.97 5.78
N LYS A 167 -31.52 -22.86 5.17
CA LYS A 167 -32.31 -22.87 3.92
C LYS A 167 -31.57 -23.57 2.78
N LYS A 168 -30.24 -23.36 2.64
CA LYS A 168 -29.43 -24.04 1.63
C LYS A 168 -29.35 -25.55 1.84
N PHE A 169 -29.49 -26.02 3.09
CA PHE A 169 -29.60 -27.44 3.41
C PHE A 169 -31.04 -27.96 3.41
N LEU A 170 -32.01 -27.18 2.89
CA LEU A 170 -33.44 -27.50 2.90
C LEU A 170 -34.00 -27.81 4.29
N ARG A 171 -33.40 -27.23 5.33
CA ARG A 171 -33.87 -27.31 6.72
C ARG A 171 -34.67 -26.05 7.05
N LYS A 172 -35.78 -26.24 7.76
CA LYS A 172 -36.63 -25.16 8.29
C LYS A 172 -36.08 -24.67 9.61
#